data_cf4c2196944a4477f4cd0bfb4c4b1a4b
#
_entry.id   cf4c2196944a4477f4cd0bfb4c4b1a4b
#
_cell.length_a   1.000
_cell.length_b   1.000
_cell.length_c   1.000
_cell.angle_alpha   90.00
_cell.angle_beta   90.00
_cell.angle_gamma   90.00
#
_symmetry.space_group_name_H-M   'P 1'
#
loop_
_entity.id
_entity.type
_entity.pdbx_description
1 polymer ?
#
loop_
_entity_poly.entity_id
_entity_poly.type
_entity_poly.pdbx_seq_one_letter_code
_entity_poly.pdbx_strand_id
1 'polypeptide(L)'
;MSRDDLIEINLKVMRSVGQAIKKYSPKAFVICITNPLDAMVWALREFSGLPYNKVVGMAGVLDSARFRYFLSEEMKVSVEDVSAFVLGGHGDTMVPLVRFSNVAGIPLPDLVKMKM
;
A
#
# COMPACT_ATOMS: atom_id res chain seq x y z
N MET A 1 -20.45 -7.90 6.89
CA MET A 1 -20.17 -7.36 5.55
C MET A 1 -19.10 -8.23 4.92
N SER A 2 -19.42 -8.90 3.82
CA SER A 2 -18.46 -9.71 3.10
C SER A 2 -17.47 -8.83 2.33
N ARG A 3 -16.35 -9.43 1.85
CA ARG A 3 -15.39 -8.71 0.99
C ARG A 3 -16.04 -8.27 -0.32
N ASP A 4 -16.96 -9.06 -0.83
CA ASP A 4 -17.71 -8.78 -2.07
C ASP A 4 -18.71 -7.63 -1.88
N ASP A 5 -19.40 -7.57 -0.74
CA ASP A 5 -20.30 -6.46 -0.40
C ASP A 5 -19.53 -5.13 -0.36
N LEU A 6 -18.32 -5.13 0.22
CA LEU A 6 -17.47 -3.95 0.28
C LEU A 6 -17.02 -3.47 -1.11
N ILE A 7 -16.69 -4.41 -2.00
CA ILE A 7 -16.32 -4.10 -3.39
C ILE A 7 -17.49 -3.43 -4.10
N GLU A 8 -18.69 -4.00 -4.00
CA GLU A 8 -19.86 -3.45 -4.69
C GLU A 8 -20.21 -2.03 -4.23
N ILE A 9 -20.19 -1.79 -2.92
CA ILE A 9 -20.47 -0.47 -2.34
C ILE A 9 -19.41 0.54 -2.81
N ASN A 10 -18.14 0.18 -2.68
CA ASN A 10 -17.04 1.09 -3.01
C ASN A 10 -16.89 1.32 -4.52
N LEU A 11 -17.29 0.38 -5.37
CA LEU A 11 -17.36 0.61 -6.83
C LEU A 11 -18.35 1.74 -7.18
N LYS A 12 -19.51 1.79 -6.50
CA LYS A 12 -20.47 2.90 -6.69
C LYS A 12 -19.86 4.24 -6.30
N VAL A 13 -19.11 4.26 -5.19
CA VAL A 13 -18.38 5.46 -4.74
C VAL A 13 -17.32 5.86 -5.75
N MET A 14 -16.49 4.92 -6.22
CA MET A 14 -15.44 5.17 -7.21
C MET A 14 -16.00 5.69 -8.53
N ARG A 15 -17.17 5.20 -8.95
CA ARG A 15 -17.87 5.71 -10.12
C ARG A 15 -18.22 7.18 -9.97
N SER A 16 -18.84 7.55 -8.86
CA SER A 16 -19.23 8.94 -8.57
C SER A 16 -18.03 9.86 -8.50
N VAL A 17 -17.00 9.46 -7.76
CA VAL A 17 -15.75 10.24 -7.61
C VAL A 17 -15.00 10.35 -8.95
N GLY A 18 -14.87 9.26 -9.68
CA GLY A 18 -14.20 9.25 -10.99
C GLY A 18 -14.88 10.16 -12.00
N GLN A 19 -16.21 10.16 -12.06
CA GLN A 19 -16.96 11.06 -12.92
C GLN A 19 -16.77 12.52 -12.51
N ALA A 20 -16.73 12.82 -11.21
CA ALA A 20 -16.47 14.17 -10.71
C ALA A 20 -15.05 14.63 -11.06
N ILE A 21 -14.04 13.77 -10.92
CA ILE A 21 -12.65 14.07 -11.33
C ILE A 21 -12.60 14.37 -12.82
N LYS A 22 -13.23 13.54 -13.64
CA LYS A 22 -13.27 13.74 -15.10
C LYS A 22 -13.88 15.10 -15.48
N LYS A 23 -14.91 15.51 -14.77
CA LYS A 23 -15.63 16.76 -15.04
C LYS A 23 -14.90 17.99 -14.51
N TYR A 24 -14.39 17.94 -13.28
CA TYR A 24 -13.92 19.12 -12.57
C TYR A 24 -12.39 19.22 -12.45
N SER A 25 -11.68 18.10 -12.55
CA SER A 25 -10.24 18.04 -12.35
C SER A 25 -9.55 17.07 -13.32
N PRO A 26 -9.73 17.23 -14.64
CA PRO A 26 -9.26 16.24 -15.63
C PRO A 26 -7.74 16.14 -15.77
N LYS A 27 -6.99 17.03 -15.13
CA LYS A 27 -5.52 17.04 -15.13
C LYS A 27 -4.91 16.66 -13.79
N ALA A 28 -5.73 16.27 -12.82
CA ALA A 28 -5.26 15.93 -11.48
C ALA A 28 -4.36 14.70 -11.46
N PHE A 29 -3.45 14.65 -10.49
CA PHE A 29 -2.81 13.43 -10.03
C PHE A 29 -3.62 12.91 -8.84
N VAL A 30 -4.05 11.65 -8.90
CA VAL A 30 -5.00 11.09 -7.92
C VAL A 30 -4.31 9.99 -7.11
N ILE A 31 -4.38 10.12 -5.80
CA ILE A 31 -3.94 9.10 -4.85
C ILE A 31 -5.17 8.47 -4.22
N CYS A 32 -5.41 7.18 -4.48
CA CYS A 32 -6.51 6.42 -3.93
C CYS A 32 -6.07 5.69 -2.65
N ILE A 33 -6.91 5.75 -1.62
CA ILE A 33 -6.70 5.02 -0.36
C ILE A 33 -7.89 4.13 0.01
N THR A 34 -8.86 4.01 -0.88
CA THR A 34 -10.09 3.22 -0.65
C THR A 34 -9.84 1.74 -0.81
N ASN A 35 -10.33 0.93 0.12
CA ASN A 35 -10.19 -0.52 0.10
C ASN A 35 -11.39 -1.23 -0.56
N PRO A 36 -11.19 -2.40 -1.17
CA PRO A 36 -9.89 -3.06 -1.42
C PRO A 36 -9.08 -2.28 -2.47
N LEU A 37 -7.88 -1.86 -2.08
CA LEU A 37 -7.12 -0.81 -2.75
C LEU A 37 -6.87 -1.09 -4.23
N ASP A 38 -6.31 -2.27 -4.56
CA ASP A 38 -5.90 -2.57 -5.94
C ASP A 38 -7.09 -2.53 -6.91
N ALA A 39 -8.23 -3.07 -6.48
CA ALA A 39 -9.48 -3.01 -7.26
C ALA A 39 -10.04 -1.59 -7.40
N MET A 40 -9.98 -0.81 -6.32
CA MET A 40 -10.51 0.56 -6.31
C MET A 40 -9.65 1.52 -7.12
N VAL A 41 -8.33 1.37 -7.12
CA VAL A 41 -7.42 2.14 -7.99
C VAL A 41 -7.71 1.87 -9.45
N TRP A 42 -7.88 0.59 -9.81
CA TRP A 42 -8.26 0.19 -11.17
C TRP A 42 -9.59 0.81 -11.59
N ALA A 43 -10.61 0.68 -10.75
CA ALA A 43 -11.94 1.22 -11.02
C ALA A 43 -11.94 2.75 -11.15
N LEU A 44 -11.23 3.44 -10.26
CA LEU A 44 -11.13 4.89 -10.29
C LEU A 44 -10.45 5.39 -11.57
N ARG A 45 -9.44 4.69 -12.04
CA ARG A 45 -8.80 4.99 -13.32
C ARG A 45 -9.78 4.83 -14.49
N GLU A 46 -10.53 3.74 -14.53
CA GLU A 46 -11.52 3.50 -15.57
C GLU A 46 -12.64 4.57 -15.57
N PHE A 47 -13.17 4.92 -14.41
CA PHE A 47 -14.25 5.89 -14.29
C PHE A 47 -13.81 7.33 -14.51
N SER A 48 -12.59 7.70 -14.13
CA SER A 48 -12.05 9.05 -14.34
C SER A 48 -11.54 9.28 -15.74
N GLY A 49 -11.15 8.21 -16.44
CA GLY A 49 -10.49 8.31 -17.76
C GLY A 49 -9.09 8.93 -17.72
N LEU A 50 -8.50 9.06 -16.53
CA LEU A 50 -7.13 9.55 -16.37
C LEU A 50 -6.12 8.50 -16.88
N PRO A 51 -4.96 8.95 -17.40
CA PRO A 51 -3.92 8.04 -17.84
C PRO A 51 -3.33 7.26 -16.66
N TYR A 52 -2.77 6.08 -16.95
CA TYR A 52 -2.22 5.13 -15.99
C TYR A 52 -1.30 5.77 -14.93
N ASN A 53 -0.45 6.68 -15.34
CA ASN A 53 0.52 7.35 -14.46
C ASN A 53 -0.07 8.49 -13.62
N LYS A 54 -1.37 8.72 -13.68
CA LYS A 54 -2.06 9.78 -12.93
C LYS A 54 -2.96 9.26 -11.82
N VAL A 55 -3.16 7.95 -11.73
CA VAL A 55 -3.97 7.32 -10.66
C VAL A 55 -3.14 6.24 -9.99
N VAL A 56 -2.82 6.45 -8.73
CA VAL A 56 -2.01 5.52 -7.92
C VAL A 56 -2.71 5.19 -6.61
N GLY A 57 -2.40 4.03 -6.06
CA GLY A 57 -2.80 3.64 -4.71
C GLY A 57 -1.69 3.93 -3.70
N MET A 58 -2.06 4.32 -2.48
CA MET A 58 -1.12 4.44 -1.37
C MET A 58 -1.44 3.38 -0.32
N ALA A 59 -0.53 2.44 -0.16
CA ALA A 59 -0.57 1.39 0.87
C ALA A 59 0.83 0.95 1.30
N GLY A 60 1.78 0.87 0.38
CA GLY A 60 3.13 0.40 0.65
C GLY A 60 3.86 1.20 1.73
N VAL A 61 3.62 2.50 1.80
CA VAL A 61 4.15 3.36 2.87
C VAL A 61 3.64 2.91 4.24
N LEU A 62 2.34 2.64 4.35
CA LEU A 62 1.70 2.15 5.58
C LEU A 62 2.18 0.74 5.93
N ASP A 63 2.20 -0.16 4.95
CA ASP A 63 2.63 -1.55 5.15
C ASP A 63 4.11 -1.62 5.55
N SER A 64 4.97 -0.81 4.93
CA SER A 64 6.38 -0.70 5.30
C SER A 64 6.57 -0.12 6.70
N ALA A 65 5.79 0.89 7.08
CA ALA A 65 5.82 1.47 8.42
C ALA A 65 5.40 0.45 9.49
N ARG A 66 4.37 -0.36 9.22
CA ARG A 66 3.95 -1.46 10.09
C ARG A 66 5.03 -2.53 10.21
N PHE A 67 5.63 -2.92 9.10
CA PHE A 67 6.73 -3.89 9.10
C PHE A 67 7.93 -3.40 9.91
N ARG A 68 8.31 -2.13 9.75
CA ARG A 68 9.35 -1.49 10.58
C ARG A 68 9.01 -1.54 12.06
N TYR A 69 7.78 -1.21 12.42
CA TYR A 69 7.33 -1.25 13.81
C TYR A 69 7.44 -2.66 14.40
N PHE A 70 6.93 -3.68 13.73
CA PHE A 70 7.01 -5.06 14.21
C PHE A 70 8.46 -5.56 14.33
N LEU A 71 9.32 -5.18 13.40
CA LEU A 71 10.75 -5.50 13.50
C LEU A 71 11.40 -4.80 14.69
N SER A 72 11.06 -3.54 14.96
CA SER A 72 11.60 -2.80 16.11
C SER A 72 11.20 -3.45 17.44
N GLU A 73 9.94 -3.86 17.56
CA GLU A 73 9.44 -4.58 18.74
C GLU A 73 10.15 -5.94 18.93
N GLU A 74 10.28 -6.70 17.86
CA GLU A 74 10.92 -8.03 17.91
C GLU A 74 12.43 -7.95 18.20
N MET A 75 13.11 -6.96 17.63
CA MET A 75 14.55 -6.75 17.83
C MET A 75 14.87 -5.91 19.06
N LYS A 76 13.86 -5.28 19.69
CA LYS A 76 13.99 -4.38 20.84
C LYS A 76 14.92 -3.20 20.57
N VAL A 77 14.70 -2.56 19.45
CA VAL A 77 15.45 -1.37 18.99
C VAL A 77 14.48 -0.24 18.65
N SER A 78 15.00 0.98 18.49
CA SER A 78 14.21 2.09 17.98
C SER A 78 13.74 1.81 16.55
N VAL A 79 12.51 2.18 16.21
CA VAL A 79 11.98 2.11 14.85
C VAL A 79 12.79 2.98 13.87
N GLU A 80 13.46 4.00 14.38
CA GLU A 80 14.34 4.88 13.58
C GLU A 80 15.56 4.15 13.02
N ASP A 81 16.00 3.08 13.71
CA ASP A 81 17.13 2.27 13.29
C ASP A 81 16.75 1.16 12.29
N VAL A 82 15.45 1.02 11.99
CA VAL A 82 14.93 -0.02 11.09
C VAL A 82 14.66 0.56 9.72
N SER A 83 15.29 -0.01 8.70
CA SER A 83 14.94 0.20 7.28
C SER A 83 14.29 -1.08 6.75
N ALA A 84 13.04 -0.97 6.33
CA ALA A 84 12.30 -2.13 5.83
C ALA A 84 11.26 -1.70 4.79
N PHE A 85 10.98 -2.59 3.86
CA PHE A 85 10.11 -2.34 2.72
C PHE A 85 9.13 -3.47 2.51
N VAL A 86 7.91 -3.10 2.11
CA VAL A 86 6.88 -4.02 1.64
C VAL A 86 6.43 -3.59 0.26
N LEU A 87 6.38 -4.51 -0.67
CA LEU A 87 5.89 -4.31 -2.04
C LEU A 87 4.75 -5.30 -2.36
N GLY A 88 4.22 -5.20 -3.55
CA GLY A 88 3.14 -6.05 -4.05
C GLY A 88 1.76 -5.45 -3.82
N GLY A 89 0.72 -6.29 -3.95
CA GLY A 89 -0.65 -5.89 -3.72
C GLY A 89 -0.93 -5.60 -2.24
N HIS A 90 -1.92 -4.76 -1.99
CA HIS A 90 -2.34 -4.49 -0.61
C HIS A 90 -3.30 -5.57 -0.12
N GLY A 91 -2.78 -6.67 0.39
CA GLY A 91 -3.51 -7.85 0.85
C GLY A 91 -2.61 -9.10 0.90
N ASP A 92 -3.17 -10.25 0.57
CA ASP A 92 -2.46 -11.53 0.65
C ASP A 92 -1.27 -11.66 -0.31
N THR A 93 -1.19 -10.78 -1.30
CA THR A 93 -0.10 -10.74 -2.29
C THR A 93 1.00 -9.74 -1.93
N MET A 94 0.93 -9.10 -0.75
CA MET A 94 2.01 -8.22 -0.31
C MET A 94 3.27 -9.03 0.04
N VAL A 95 4.43 -8.47 -0.25
CA VAL A 95 5.73 -9.12 -0.08
C VAL A 95 6.65 -8.26 0.77
N PRO A 96 6.96 -8.66 2.01
CA PRO A 96 8.02 -8.06 2.79
C PRO A 96 9.38 -8.33 2.14
N LEU A 97 10.15 -7.27 1.88
CA LEU A 97 11.46 -7.39 1.26
C LEU A 97 12.55 -7.65 2.30
N VAL A 98 12.55 -8.85 2.87
CA VAL A 98 13.49 -9.26 3.93
C VAL A 98 14.93 -9.04 3.53
N ARG A 99 15.29 -9.37 2.29
CA ARG A 99 16.64 -9.22 1.75
C ARG A 99 17.14 -7.78 1.75
N PHE A 100 16.24 -6.81 1.57
CA PHE A 100 16.58 -5.39 1.52
C PHE A 100 16.24 -4.64 2.81
N SER A 101 15.88 -5.38 3.86
CA SER A 101 15.59 -4.83 5.18
C SER A 101 16.80 -4.97 6.09
N ASN A 102 17.02 -3.99 6.95
CA ASN A 102 18.14 -3.98 7.88
C ASN A 102 17.78 -3.26 9.19
N VAL A 103 18.59 -3.52 10.21
CA VAL A 103 18.55 -2.80 11.49
C VAL A 103 19.93 -2.22 11.75
N ALA A 104 20.03 -0.90 11.81
CA ALA A 104 21.30 -0.17 11.96
C ALA A 104 22.38 -0.63 10.95
N GLY A 105 21.97 -0.91 9.72
CA GLY A 105 22.84 -1.40 8.64
C GLY A 105 23.10 -2.90 8.62
N ILE A 106 22.70 -3.66 9.65
CA ILE A 106 22.85 -5.13 9.67
C ILE A 106 21.68 -5.76 8.91
N PRO A 107 21.94 -6.54 7.86
CA PRO A 107 20.87 -7.17 7.08
C PRO A 107 19.95 -8.05 7.94
N LEU A 108 18.65 -7.95 7.72
CA LEU A 108 17.66 -8.73 8.49
C LEU A 108 17.88 -10.25 8.42
N PRO A 109 18.25 -10.86 7.29
CA PRO A 109 18.57 -12.28 7.25
C PRO A 109 19.70 -12.69 8.20
N ASP A 110 20.70 -11.85 8.38
CA ASP A 110 21.81 -12.12 9.30
C ASP A 110 21.38 -12.02 10.77
N LEU A 111 20.55 -11.01 11.09
CA LEU A 111 19.98 -10.86 12.43
C LEU A 111 19.08 -12.03 12.82
N VAL A 112 18.29 -12.54 11.90
CA VAL A 112 17.44 -13.72 12.15
C VAL A 112 18.28 -14.94 12.44
N LYS A 113 19.39 -15.16 11.73
CA LYS A 113 20.34 -16.25 12.00
C LYS A 113 21.00 -16.11 13.36
N MET A 114 21.32 -14.90 13.79
CA MET A 114 21.94 -14.65 15.10
C MET A 114 20.99 -14.93 16.27
N LYS A 115 19.67 -14.75 16.08
CA LYS A 115 18.64 -15.02 17.08
C LYS A 115 18.27 -16.51 17.19
N MET A 116 18.51 -17.26 16.16
CA MET A 116 18.27 -18.73 16.14
C MET A 116 19.42 -19.49 16.78
#